data_41d33bf76013835e66bc834db5ba2e12
#
_entry.id   41d33bf76013835e66bc834db5ba2e12
#
_cell.length_a   1.000
_cell.length_b   1.000
_cell.length_c   1.000
_cell.angle_alpha   90.00
_cell.angle_beta   90.00
_cell.angle_gamma   90.00
#
_symmetry.space_group_name_H-M   'P 1'
#
loop_
_entity.id
_entity.type
_entity.pdbx_description
1 polymer ?
#
loop_
_entity_poly.entity_id
_entity_poly.type
_entity_poly.pdbx_seq_one_letter_code
_entity_poly.pdbx_strand_id
1 'polypeptide(L)'
;RLLLGFTYSNMYQDIQTGVRQEIVYGQKHRKGHSLMPSLEYGKRDLFTKGLDIVLTANYNKNLTTNVDTSSYEYNWRGEKHLMNSAGEQSRQHSRADNNNWNGTLTLNYRVGKMHTFTFNHVLNTFHRSNTSLLAAEEMKSAIAKETRKNISGLSYRLMPSEHWNFSAFGKYYSQFVAGPMATSSTQDEYVRKTRSVNSFGYGAAGTYFILTGLQAKLSYEKAYRLPTIEEMFGDEDLEMGELSIRPENSDNINLNLSYNKTFGKHTLYVEGGVVYRNTKDYIQRNITDLSGGKQAATYINYGKVETKGFNLSIRYNFANWVSVGGNFTQMDVRDRMKTSITSNAENLAYGERMPN
;
A
#
# COMPACT_ATOMS: atom_id res chain seq x y z
N ARG A 1 3.56 0.59 29.81
CA ARG A 1 4.20 1.73 29.13
C ARG A 1 3.13 2.52 28.41
N LEU A 2 3.10 3.82 28.58
CA LEU A 2 2.28 4.75 27.83
C LEU A 2 3.21 5.80 27.20
N LEU A 3 3.08 5.99 25.91
CA LEU A 3 3.78 7.04 25.18
C LEU A 3 2.74 7.91 24.45
N LEU A 4 2.87 9.20 24.60
CA LEU A 4 2.09 10.20 23.87
C LEU A 4 3.07 11.01 23.03
N GLY A 5 2.76 11.14 21.74
CA GLY A 5 3.54 11.91 20.81
C GLY A 5 2.69 12.99 20.17
N PHE A 6 3.33 14.08 19.79
CA PHE A 6 2.68 15.16 19.07
C PHE A 6 3.69 15.74 18.09
N THR A 7 3.32 15.80 16.81
CA THR A 7 4.13 16.43 15.79
C THR A 7 3.30 17.51 15.10
N TYR A 8 3.85 18.69 14.98
CA TYR A 8 3.32 19.78 14.16
C TYR A 8 4.37 20.15 13.13
N SER A 9 3.94 20.32 11.89
CA SER A 9 4.79 20.87 10.84
C SER A 9 4.06 21.96 10.06
N ASN A 10 4.82 22.94 9.60
CA ASN A 10 4.36 24.00 8.73
C ASN A 10 5.28 24.09 7.53
N MET A 11 4.73 24.25 6.35
CA MET A 11 5.45 24.30 5.08
C MET A 11 4.98 25.49 4.26
N TYR A 12 5.94 26.20 3.70
CA TYR A 12 5.75 27.14 2.62
C TYR A 12 6.81 26.88 1.56
N GLN A 13 6.41 26.77 0.31
CA GLN A 13 7.29 26.52 -0.81
C GLN A 13 6.83 27.29 -2.03
N ASP A 14 7.71 28.13 -2.58
CA ASP A 14 7.52 28.67 -3.92
C ASP A 14 7.86 27.60 -4.96
N ILE A 15 7.03 27.49 -5.99
CA ILE A 15 7.13 26.48 -7.03
C ILE A 15 7.53 27.15 -8.33
N GLN A 16 8.31 26.44 -9.12
CA GLN A 16 8.77 26.87 -10.43
C GLN A 16 7.60 27.13 -11.38
N THR A 17 7.73 28.18 -12.16
CA THR A 17 6.81 28.53 -13.23
C THR A 17 7.43 28.19 -14.58
N GLY A 18 6.90 27.15 -15.23
CA GLY A 18 7.33 26.72 -16.56
C GLY A 18 8.61 25.87 -16.60
N VAL A 19 9.09 25.59 -17.80
CA VAL A 19 10.15 24.61 -18.08
C VAL A 19 11.54 25.09 -17.63
N ARG A 20 11.75 26.38 -17.45
CA ARG A 20 13.07 26.97 -17.16
C ARG A 20 13.49 26.92 -15.69
N GLN A 21 12.68 26.35 -14.84
CA GLN A 21 12.97 26.22 -13.41
C GLN A 21 13.16 27.58 -12.66
N GLU A 22 12.61 28.66 -13.19
CA GLU A 22 12.62 29.94 -12.52
C GLU A 22 11.52 30.00 -11.45
N ILE A 23 11.88 30.45 -10.27
CA ILE A 23 10.95 30.71 -9.18
C ILE A 23 10.62 32.20 -9.18
N VAL A 24 9.35 32.54 -9.41
CA VAL A 24 8.84 33.86 -9.17
C VAL A 24 8.12 33.86 -7.83
N TYR A 25 8.75 34.42 -6.82
CA TYR A 25 8.25 34.40 -5.45
C TYR A 25 6.83 34.96 -5.34
N GLY A 26 5.99 34.19 -4.64
CA GLY A 26 4.60 34.54 -4.39
C GLY A 26 3.62 34.28 -5.53
N GLN A 27 4.06 33.98 -6.75
CA GLN A 27 3.15 33.71 -7.87
C GLN A 27 2.59 32.28 -7.85
N LYS A 28 3.47 31.27 -7.73
CA LYS A 28 3.08 29.89 -7.61
C LYS A 28 3.69 29.34 -6.32
N HIS A 29 2.85 28.99 -5.39
CA HIS A 29 3.33 28.50 -4.11
C HIS A 29 2.40 27.43 -3.52
N ARG A 30 2.98 26.59 -2.68
CA ARG A 30 2.28 25.64 -1.83
C ARG A 30 2.53 26.01 -0.38
N LYS A 31 1.47 26.06 0.40
CA LYS A 31 1.52 26.19 1.85
C LYS A 31 0.71 25.10 2.51
N GLY A 32 1.17 24.64 3.65
CA GLY A 32 0.45 23.62 4.38
C GLY A 32 0.89 23.50 5.81
N HIS A 33 0.05 22.87 6.60
CA HIS A 33 0.39 22.49 7.96
C HIS A 33 -0.17 21.10 8.25
N SER A 34 0.54 20.35 9.07
CA SER A 34 0.08 19.06 9.55
C SER A 34 0.15 18.95 11.06
N LEU A 35 -0.77 18.18 11.60
CA LEU A 35 -0.92 17.89 13.01
C LEU A 35 -1.01 16.39 13.18
N MET A 36 -0.11 15.79 13.96
CA MET A 36 -0.04 14.33 14.15
C MET A 36 0.11 13.96 15.64
N PRO A 37 -0.99 13.91 16.42
CA PRO A 37 -0.97 13.27 17.71
C PRO A 37 -0.87 11.75 17.56
N SER A 38 -0.14 11.11 18.46
CA SER A 38 0.03 9.67 18.52
C SER A 38 -0.05 9.13 19.94
N LEU A 39 -0.54 7.91 20.07
CA LEU A 39 -0.66 7.15 21.30
C LEU A 39 -0.04 5.77 21.09
N GLU A 40 0.81 5.35 22.01
CA GLU A 40 1.22 3.95 22.16
C GLU A 40 0.97 3.50 23.60
N TYR A 41 0.24 2.42 23.76
CA TYR A 41 0.00 1.79 25.05
C TYR A 41 0.38 0.32 24.98
N GLY A 42 1.20 -0.12 25.92
CA GLY A 42 1.58 -1.53 26.07
C GLY A 42 1.57 -1.96 27.52
N LYS A 43 0.92 -3.09 27.80
CA LYS A 43 0.90 -3.71 29.13
C LYS A 43 0.99 -5.21 29.01
N ARG A 44 1.85 -5.83 29.81
CA ARG A 44 1.92 -7.27 30.02
C ARG A 44 1.01 -7.69 31.13
N ASP A 45 0.52 -8.93 31.05
CA ASP A 45 -0.34 -9.54 32.07
C ASP A 45 -1.57 -8.67 32.41
N LEU A 46 -2.23 -8.11 31.36
CA LEU A 46 -3.44 -7.30 31.50
C LEU A 46 -4.60 -8.18 31.95
N PHE A 47 -5.20 -7.89 33.10
CA PHE A 47 -6.29 -8.65 33.74
C PHE A 47 -5.94 -10.09 34.17
N THR A 48 -5.10 -10.81 33.42
CA THR A 48 -4.67 -12.18 33.72
C THR A 48 -3.25 -12.43 33.24
N LYS A 49 -2.56 -13.36 33.92
CA LYS A 49 -1.19 -13.75 33.56
C LYS A 49 -1.15 -14.32 32.14
N GLY A 50 -0.21 -13.84 31.34
CA GLY A 50 0.00 -14.28 29.96
C GLY A 50 -0.80 -13.49 28.92
N LEU A 51 -1.69 -12.58 29.31
CA LEU A 51 -2.41 -11.69 28.38
C LEU A 51 -1.67 -10.35 28.23
N ASP A 52 -1.09 -10.12 27.10
CA ASP A 52 -0.41 -8.87 26.75
C ASP A 52 -1.25 -8.05 25.77
N ILE A 53 -1.22 -6.73 25.92
CA ILE A 53 -1.86 -5.79 25.00
C ILE A 53 -0.83 -4.80 24.47
N VAL A 54 -0.95 -4.50 23.17
CA VAL A 54 -0.31 -3.36 22.52
C VAL A 54 -1.36 -2.62 21.72
N LEU A 55 -1.52 -1.33 21.96
CA LEU A 55 -2.40 -0.43 21.24
C LEU A 55 -1.57 0.71 20.69
N THR A 56 -1.68 0.98 19.39
CA THR A 56 -1.16 2.18 18.78
C THR A 56 -2.28 2.92 18.08
N ALA A 57 -2.29 4.23 18.18
CA ALA A 57 -3.21 5.07 17.44
C ALA A 57 -2.51 6.36 17.04
N ASN A 58 -2.72 6.79 15.82
CA ASN A 58 -2.31 8.10 15.36
C ASN A 58 -3.41 8.74 14.51
N TYR A 59 -3.50 10.04 14.63
CA TYR A 59 -4.34 10.87 13.80
C TYR A 59 -3.44 11.80 13.01
N ASN A 60 -3.71 11.97 11.73
CA ASN A 60 -3.01 12.90 10.88
C ASN A 60 -4.01 13.84 10.22
N LYS A 61 -3.92 15.11 10.58
CA LYS A 61 -4.60 16.19 9.87
C LYS A 61 -3.58 16.95 9.05
N ASN A 62 -3.80 17.00 7.74
CA ASN A 62 -2.93 17.72 6.81
C ASN A 62 -3.78 18.66 5.96
N LEU A 63 -3.49 19.94 6.04
CA LEU A 63 -4.08 20.97 5.21
C LEU A 63 -3.03 21.47 4.23
N THR A 64 -3.31 21.37 2.94
CA THR A 64 -2.45 21.87 1.87
C THR A 64 -3.23 22.84 0.99
N THR A 65 -2.66 23.98 0.69
CA THR A 65 -3.22 24.96 -0.23
C THR A 65 -2.20 25.20 -1.34
N ASN A 66 -2.62 25.01 -2.59
CA ASN A 66 -1.84 25.33 -3.77
C ASN A 66 -2.44 26.59 -4.39
N VAL A 67 -1.58 27.56 -4.69
CA VAL A 67 -1.96 28.82 -5.32
C VAL A 67 -1.07 29.03 -6.53
N ASP A 68 -1.68 29.32 -7.67
CA ASP A 68 -1.01 29.74 -8.89
C ASP A 68 -1.71 30.99 -9.43
N THR A 69 -1.05 32.13 -9.34
CA THR A 69 -1.51 33.41 -9.87
C THR A 69 -0.68 33.87 -11.08
N SER A 70 0.18 32.96 -11.60
CA SER A 70 1.05 33.28 -12.72
C SER A 70 0.21 33.52 -13.99
N SER A 71 0.53 34.60 -14.68
CA SER A 71 -0.08 34.96 -15.97
C SER A 71 0.75 34.46 -17.17
N TYR A 72 1.91 33.89 -16.89
CA TYR A 72 2.89 33.53 -17.91
C TYR A 72 3.55 32.19 -17.61
N GLU A 73 3.90 31.46 -18.68
CA GLU A 73 4.82 30.34 -18.65
C GLU A 73 6.09 30.66 -19.44
N TYR A 74 7.19 30.01 -19.06
CA TYR A 74 8.41 30.06 -19.84
C TYR A 74 8.58 28.74 -20.61
N ASN A 75 8.79 28.85 -21.94
CA ASN A 75 9.15 27.69 -22.74
C ASN A 75 10.61 27.26 -22.48
N TRP A 76 11.01 26.15 -23.08
CA TRP A 76 12.37 25.63 -22.96
C TRP A 76 13.46 26.58 -23.49
N ARG A 77 13.12 27.56 -24.34
CA ARG A 77 14.02 28.62 -24.80
C ARG A 77 14.10 29.81 -23.85
N GLY A 78 13.28 29.83 -22.82
CA GLY A 78 13.18 30.92 -21.89
C GLY A 78 12.34 32.10 -22.37
N GLU A 79 11.55 31.88 -23.43
CA GLU A 79 10.62 32.89 -23.91
C GLU A 79 9.36 32.88 -23.04
N LYS A 80 8.85 34.06 -22.75
CA LYS A 80 7.70 34.27 -21.89
C LYS A 80 6.42 34.20 -22.73
N HIS A 81 5.54 33.25 -22.42
CA HIS A 81 4.23 33.12 -23.07
C HIS A 81 3.11 33.43 -22.09
N LEU A 82 2.12 34.21 -22.55
CA LEU A 82 0.85 34.29 -21.83
C LEU A 82 0.19 32.93 -21.78
N MET A 83 -0.19 32.53 -20.59
CA MET A 83 -0.95 31.31 -20.40
C MET A 83 -2.35 31.55 -20.93
N ASN A 84 -2.62 30.94 -22.08
CA ASN A 84 -3.92 30.88 -22.72
C ASN A 84 -4.33 32.09 -23.56
N SER A 85 -4.43 31.88 -24.86
CA SER A 85 -4.86 32.87 -25.85
C SER A 85 -6.33 33.30 -25.70
N ALA A 86 -7.12 32.65 -24.86
CA ALA A 86 -8.54 32.92 -24.65
C ALA A 86 -8.83 33.75 -23.38
N GLY A 87 -7.80 34.25 -22.69
CA GLY A 87 -8.00 35.01 -21.45
C GLY A 87 -8.31 34.13 -20.23
N GLU A 88 -8.41 32.84 -20.38
CA GLU A 88 -8.48 31.89 -19.28
C GLU A 88 -7.08 31.70 -18.73
N GLN A 89 -6.85 32.26 -17.61
CA GLN A 89 -5.60 32.00 -16.88
C GLN A 89 -5.67 30.62 -16.26
N SER A 90 -4.68 29.80 -16.51
CA SER A 90 -4.46 28.55 -15.77
C SER A 90 -4.08 28.91 -14.32
N ARG A 91 -5.06 29.37 -13.58
CA ARG A 91 -4.91 29.68 -12.15
C ARG A 91 -5.33 28.45 -11.36
N GLN A 92 -4.50 28.06 -10.45
CA GLN A 92 -4.85 27.08 -9.46
C GLN A 92 -5.02 27.74 -8.11
N HIS A 93 -6.16 27.54 -7.49
CA HIS A 93 -6.35 27.85 -6.08
C HIS A 93 -7.13 26.71 -5.47
N SER A 94 -6.40 25.72 -5.02
CA SER A 94 -7.00 24.52 -4.45
C SER A 94 -6.55 24.34 -3.00
N ARG A 95 -7.46 23.80 -2.22
CA ARG A 95 -7.22 23.44 -0.82
C ARG A 95 -7.61 22.00 -0.62
N ALA A 96 -6.69 21.18 -0.12
CA ALA A 96 -6.91 19.82 0.29
C ALA A 96 -6.85 19.70 1.81
N ASP A 97 -7.91 19.22 2.42
CA ASP A 97 -7.99 18.90 3.86
C ASP A 97 -8.06 17.37 4.01
N ASN A 98 -6.97 16.80 4.52
CA ASN A 98 -6.85 15.36 4.76
C ASN A 98 -6.98 15.07 6.25
N ASN A 99 -7.81 14.10 6.58
CA ASN A 99 -8.02 13.61 7.94
C ASN A 99 -7.90 12.09 7.94
N ASN A 100 -6.89 11.55 8.62
CA ASN A 100 -6.59 10.13 8.60
C ASN A 100 -6.43 9.60 10.03
N TRP A 101 -7.07 8.48 10.32
CA TRP A 101 -6.83 7.71 11.52
C TRP A 101 -6.12 6.41 11.17
N ASN A 102 -5.11 6.06 11.93
CA ASN A 102 -4.47 4.77 11.87
C ASN A 102 -4.40 4.20 13.28
N GLY A 103 -4.82 2.98 13.44
CA GLY A 103 -4.80 2.30 14.73
C GLY A 103 -4.47 0.83 14.58
N THR A 104 -3.73 0.29 15.54
CA THR A 104 -3.50 -1.16 15.68
C THR A 104 -3.77 -1.59 17.10
N LEU A 105 -4.46 -2.71 17.25
CA LEU A 105 -4.65 -3.40 18.52
C LEU A 105 -4.08 -4.81 18.37
N THR A 106 -3.17 -5.18 19.26
CA THR A 106 -2.66 -6.54 19.38
C THR A 106 -2.94 -7.06 20.78
N LEU A 107 -3.63 -8.18 20.86
CA LEU A 107 -3.81 -8.95 22.09
C LEU A 107 -3.07 -10.28 21.91
N ASN A 108 -2.18 -10.61 22.82
CA ASN A 108 -1.42 -11.84 22.78
C ASN A 108 -1.64 -12.60 24.10
N TYR A 109 -2.25 -13.78 24.01
CA TYR A 109 -2.56 -14.60 25.16
C TYR A 109 -1.80 -15.92 25.14
N ARG A 110 -0.93 -16.10 26.13
CA ARG A 110 -0.10 -17.30 26.31
C ARG A 110 -0.72 -18.20 27.38
N VAL A 111 -1.03 -19.42 27.00
CA VAL A 111 -1.57 -20.45 27.89
C VAL A 111 -0.52 -21.54 28.06
N GLY A 112 0.10 -21.57 29.23
CA GLY A 112 1.23 -22.45 29.48
C GLY A 112 2.44 -22.11 28.60
N LYS A 113 3.21 -23.14 28.23
CA LYS A 113 4.40 -23.00 27.36
C LYS A 113 4.09 -23.31 25.89
N MET A 114 2.99 -23.97 25.62
CA MET A 114 2.68 -24.58 24.30
C MET A 114 1.76 -23.75 23.44
N HIS A 115 0.82 -23.00 24.03
CA HIS A 115 -0.27 -22.36 23.31
C HIS A 115 -0.14 -20.84 23.35
N THR A 116 -0.31 -20.23 22.17
CA THR A 116 -0.39 -18.77 22.05
C THR A 116 -1.52 -18.40 21.11
N PHE A 117 -2.40 -17.55 21.58
CA PHE A 117 -3.46 -16.94 20.78
C PHE A 117 -3.11 -15.47 20.55
N THR A 118 -3.22 -15.00 19.31
CA THR A 118 -2.96 -13.60 18.99
C THR A 118 -4.14 -13.05 18.19
N PHE A 119 -4.73 -11.99 18.70
CA PHE A 119 -5.71 -11.19 17.97
C PHE A 119 -5.06 -9.89 17.54
N ASN A 120 -5.20 -9.54 16.27
CA ASN A 120 -4.76 -8.28 15.71
C ASN A 120 -5.92 -7.58 15.02
N HIS A 121 -6.05 -6.27 15.25
CA HIS A 121 -6.98 -5.43 14.54
C HIS A 121 -6.25 -4.19 14.03
N VAL A 122 -6.43 -3.88 12.74
CA VAL A 122 -5.87 -2.71 12.09
C VAL A 122 -7.02 -1.88 11.53
N LEU A 123 -7.05 -0.61 11.89
CA LEU A 123 -7.96 0.39 11.36
C LEU A 123 -7.14 1.45 10.60
N ASN A 124 -7.50 1.68 9.34
CA ASN A 124 -6.99 2.82 8.57
C ASN A 124 -8.17 3.57 7.97
N THR A 125 -8.23 4.87 8.20
CA THR A 125 -9.19 5.75 7.56
C THR A 125 -8.45 6.79 6.74
N PHE A 126 -9.06 7.17 5.64
CA PHE A 126 -8.64 8.29 4.81
C PHE A 126 -9.88 9.10 4.47
N HIS A 127 -9.79 10.40 4.69
CA HIS A 127 -10.81 11.35 4.27
C HIS A 127 -10.11 12.56 3.68
N ARG A 128 -10.46 12.92 2.45
CA ARG A 128 -9.98 14.12 1.77
C ARG A 128 -11.15 14.90 1.24
N SER A 129 -11.24 16.15 1.65
CA SER A 129 -12.08 17.15 1.01
C SER A 129 -11.21 18.14 0.26
N ASN A 130 -11.53 18.36 -0.99
CA ASN A 130 -10.87 19.35 -1.84
C ASN A 130 -11.82 20.51 -2.05
N THR A 131 -11.27 21.71 -2.12
CA THR A 131 -11.99 22.91 -2.54
C THR A 131 -11.17 23.54 -3.66
N SER A 132 -11.77 23.71 -4.84
CA SER A 132 -11.19 24.49 -5.93
C SER A 132 -11.98 25.76 -6.11
N LEU A 133 -11.30 26.87 -6.35
CA LEU A 133 -11.93 28.14 -6.72
C LEU A 133 -12.14 28.27 -8.24
N LEU A 134 -11.76 27.23 -9.00
CA LEU A 134 -11.97 27.18 -10.44
C LEU A 134 -13.25 26.40 -10.75
N ALA A 135 -14.20 27.04 -11.40
CA ALA A 135 -15.53 26.50 -11.64
C ALA A 135 -15.55 25.12 -12.37
N ALA A 136 -14.60 24.87 -13.27
CA ALA A 136 -14.49 23.62 -14.01
C ALA A 136 -14.11 22.41 -13.15
N GLU A 137 -13.42 22.62 -12.01
CA GLU A 137 -13.02 21.57 -11.09
C GLU A 137 -13.95 21.47 -9.86
N GLU A 138 -14.84 22.43 -9.68
CA GLU A 138 -15.66 22.53 -8.48
C GLU A 138 -16.56 21.31 -8.27
N MET A 139 -17.15 20.79 -9.32
CA MET A 139 -18.07 19.63 -9.23
C MET A 139 -17.36 18.36 -8.78
N LYS A 140 -16.15 18.09 -9.26
CA LYS A 140 -15.35 16.94 -8.83
C LYS A 140 -14.82 17.13 -7.42
N SER A 141 -14.34 18.32 -7.09
CA SER A 141 -13.73 18.65 -5.81
C SER A 141 -14.75 18.70 -4.66
N ALA A 142 -16.03 19.01 -4.95
CA ALA A 142 -17.09 19.03 -3.96
C ALA A 142 -17.41 17.65 -3.35
N ILE A 143 -16.99 16.55 -4.00
CA ILE A 143 -17.24 15.19 -3.52
C ILE A 143 -16.02 14.70 -2.75
N ALA A 144 -16.19 14.53 -1.44
CA ALA A 144 -15.13 14.01 -0.59
C ALA A 144 -14.72 12.58 -0.98
N LYS A 145 -13.42 12.30 -0.88
CA LYS A 145 -12.82 10.98 -1.04
C LYS A 145 -12.65 10.35 0.33
N GLU A 146 -13.19 9.17 0.50
CA GLU A 146 -13.18 8.47 1.78
C GLU A 146 -12.80 7.01 1.61
N THR A 147 -12.00 6.48 2.53
CA THR A 147 -11.81 5.04 2.67
C THR A 147 -11.67 4.67 4.14
N ARG A 148 -12.20 3.51 4.48
CA ARG A 148 -12.05 2.90 5.80
C ARG A 148 -11.70 1.43 5.60
N LYS A 149 -10.51 1.05 6.04
CA LYS A 149 -10.01 -0.32 6.03
C LYS A 149 -10.00 -0.86 7.46
N ASN A 150 -10.62 -2.02 7.65
CA ASN A 150 -10.56 -2.79 8.89
C ASN A 150 -10.03 -4.17 8.54
N ILE A 151 -8.96 -4.59 9.22
CA ILE A 151 -8.40 -5.92 9.06
C ILE A 151 -8.31 -6.54 10.45
N SER A 152 -9.06 -7.61 10.70
CA SER A 152 -9.02 -8.36 11.94
C SER A 152 -8.43 -9.73 11.69
N GLY A 153 -7.46 -10.13 12.49
CA GLY A 153 -6.82 -11.43 12.39
C GLY A 153 -6.80 -12.14 13.74
N LEU A 154 -7.11 -13.43 13.71
CA LEU A 154 -6.93 -14.32 14.84
C LEU A 154 -5.96 -15.41 14.43
N SER A 155 -4.90 -15.60 15.22
CA SER A 155 -3.95 -16.68 15.03
C SER A 155 -3.77 -17.52 16.28
N TYR A 156 -3.55 -18.80 16.07
CA TYR A 156 -3.20 -19.78 17.08
C TYR A 156 -1.86 -20.39 16.75
N ARG A 157 -0.97 -20.44 17.74
CA ARG A 157 0.34 -21.10 17.65
C ARG A 157 0.43 -22.20 18.69
N LEU A 158 0.88 -23.38 18.23
CA LEU A 158 1.13 -24.56 19.04
C LEU A 158 2.59 -24.96 18.94
N MET A 159 3.24 -25.13 20.09
CA MET A 159 4.62 -25.62 20.23
C MET A 159 4.61 -26.90 21.07
N PRO A 160 4.29 -28.07 20.49
CA PRO A 160 4.14 -29.32 21.25
C PRO A 160 5.47 -29.89 21.74
N SER A 161 6.58 -29.49 21.12
CA SER A 161 7.95 -29.84 21.50
C SER A 161 8.93 -28.80 21.03
N GLU A 162 10.20 -28.94 21.39
CA GLU A 162 11.29 -28.07 20.91
C GLU A 162 11.55 -28.22 19.41
N HIS A 163 11.07 -29.31 18.79
CA HIS A 163 11.28 -29.59 17.37
C HIS A 163 10.15 -29.06 16.47
N TRP A 164 8.96 -28.77 17.01
CA TRP A 164 7.81 -28.42 16.22
C TRP A 164 7.16 -27.10 16.64
N ASN A 165 6.84 -26.28 15.67
CA ASN A 165 6.02 -25.09 15.85
C ASN A 165 4.99 -25.05 14.72
N PHE A 166 3.70 -25.06 15.08
CA PHE A 166 2.59 -24.95 14.16
C PHE A 166 1.85 -23.63 14.40
N SER A 167 1.38 -23.01 13.34
CA SER A 167 0.49 -21.87 13.42
C SER A 167 -0.62 -21.95 12.40
N ALA A 168 -1.83 -21.54 12.79
CA ALA A 168 -2.96 -21.35 11.91
C ALA A 168 -3.59 -19.99 12.18
N PHE A 169 -4.15 -19.35 11.16
CA PHE A 169 -4.76 -18.05 11.30
C PHE A 169 -5.91 -17.81 10.32
N GLY A 170 -6.83 -16.94 10.72
CA GLY A 170 -7.86 -16.37 9.86
C GLY A 170 -7.78 -14.86 9.90
N LYS A 171 -8.05 -14.20 8.76
CA LYS A 171 -8.06 -12.75 8.60
C LYS A 171 -9.34 -12.32 7.92
N TYR A 172 -10.03 -11.37 8.53
CA TYR A 172 -11.19 -10.71 7.95
C TYR A 172 -10.79 -9.33 7.46
N TYR A 173 -11.06 -9.05 6.19
CA TYR A 173 -10.79 -7.79 5.53
C TYR A 173 -12.12 -7.10 5.23
N SER A 174 -12.23 -5.84 5.61
CA SER A 174 -13.36 -4.99 5.27
C SER A 174 -12.85 -3.64 4.77
N GLN A 175 -13.33 -3.20 3.62
CA GLN A 175 -13.00 -1.90 3.06
C GLN A 175 -14.28 -1.21 2.60
N PHE A 176 -14.49 0.00 3.10
CA PHE A 176 -15.47 0.95 2.59
C PHE A 176 -14.74 2.02 1.80
N VAL A 177 -15.30 2.40 0.66
CA VAL A 177 -14.78 3.45 -0.23
C VAL A 177 -15.92 4.33 -0.68
N ALA A 178 -15.71 5.64 -0.71
CA ALA A 178 -16.61 6.61 -1.29
C ALA A 178 -15.82 7.72 -1.99
N GLY A 179 -16.29 8.17 -3.15
CA GLY A 179 -15.62 9.22 -3.88
C GLY A 179 -16.34 9.62 -5.15
N PRO A 180 -15.79 10.59 -5.89
CA PRO A 180 -16.34 11.04 -7.16
C PRO A 180 -16.14 9.96 -8.24
N MET A 181 -17.16 9.76 -9.03
CA MET A 181 -17.12 8.96 -10.26
C MET A 181 -17.76 9.74 -11.40
N ALA A 182 -17.06 9.83 -12.52
CA ALA A 182 -17.60 10.46 -13.74
C ALA A 182 -18.78 9.65 -14.26
N THR A 183 -19.85 10.33 -14.68
CA THR A 183 -21.04 9.72 -15.28
C THR A 183 -20.99 9.76 -16.79
N SER A 184 -20.13 10.61 -17.37
CA SER A 184 -19.96 10.81 -18.81
C SER A 184 -18.54 10.50 -19.26
N SER A 185 -18.36 10.15 -20.51
CA SER A 185 -17.04 9.96 -21.14
C SER A 185 -16.26 11.28 -21.29
N THR A 186 -16.96 12.41 -21.24
CA THR A 186 -16.40 13.78 -21.27
C THR A 186 -15.90 14.23 -19.90
N GLN A 187 -16.26 13.49 -18.83
CA GLN A 187 -15.86 13.77 -17.45
C GLN A 187 -16.29 15.17 -16.96
N ASP A 188 -17.42 15.65 -17.43
CA ASP A 188 -18.01 16.93 -17.04
C ASP A 188 -19.05 16.81 -15.91
N GLU A 189 -19.50 15.57 -15.61
CA GLU A 189 -20.42 15.30 -14.51
C GLU A 189 -19.88 14.24 -13.57
N TYR A 190 -20.03 14.45 -12.27
CA TYR A 190 -19.58 13.54 -11.22
C TYR A 190 -20.70 13.24 -10.22
N VAL A 191 -20.75 11.99 -9.80
CA VAL A 191 -21.63 11.54 -8.71
C VAL A 191 -20.81 10.90 -7.60
N ARG A 192 -21.32 10.99 -6.38
CA ARG A 192 -20.72 10.27 -5.26
C ARG A 192 -21.06 8.79 -5.36
N LYS A 193 -20.07 7.94 -5.55
CA LYS A 193 -20.20 6.49 -5.56
C LYS A 193 -19.61 5.91 -4.28
N THR A 194 -20.28 4.88 -3.75
CA THR A 194 -19.83 4.14 -2.58
C THR A 194 -19.66 2.67 -2.91
N ARG A 195 -18.73 2.03 -2.23
CA ARG A 195 -18.50 0.60 -2.34
C ARG A 195 -18.02 0.01 -1.02
N SER A 196 -18.50 -1.19 -0.70
CA SER A 196 -18.01 -1.99 0.41
C SER A 196 -17.55 -3.35 -0.10
N VAL A 197 -16.41 -3.79 0.38
CA VAL A 197 -15.83 -5.10 0.05
C VAL A 197 -15.44 -5.80 1.34
N ASN A 198 -15.84 -7.07 1.45
CA ASN A 198 -15.46 -7.93 2.56
C ASN A 198 -14.81 -9.20 1.99
N SER A 199 -13.75 -9.67 2.65
CA SER A 199 -13.03 -10.87 2.24
C SER A 199 -12.52 -11.61 3.48
N PHE A 200 -12.36 -12.92 3.35
CA PHE A 200 -11.82 -13.76 4.41
C PHE A 200 -10.64 -14.56 3.90
N GLY A 201 -9.46 -14.30 4.48
CA GLY A 201 -8.23 -15.05 4.23
C GLY A 201 -7.90 -15.97 5.38
N TYR A 202 -7.11 -16.99 5.11
CA TYR A 202 -6.68 -17.96 6.10
C TYR A 202 -5.35 -18.57 5.71
N GLY A 203 -4.69 -19.17 6.67
CA GLY A 203 -3.43 -19.86 6.40
C GLY A 203 -2.95 -20.70 7.56
N ALA A 204 -1.93 -21.50 7.25
CA ALA A 204 -1.24 -22.31 8.23
C ALA A 204 0.25 -22.37 7.90
N ALA A 205 1.08 -22.56 8.94
CA ALA A 205 2.51 -22.77 8.78
C ALA A 205 3.00 -23.80 9.80
N GLY A 206 3.95 -24.64 9.36
CA GLY A 206 4.70 -25.56 10.21
C GLY A 206 6.18 -25.27 10.11
N THR A 207 6.86 -25.28 11.26
CA THR A 207 8.32 -25.24 11.33
C THR A 207 8.80 -26.49 12.03
N TYR A 208 9.80 -27.15 11.44
CA TYR A 208 10.48 -28.30 12.00
C TYR A 208 11.95 -27.95 12.23
N PHE A 209 12.38 -28.03 13.49
CA PHE A 209 13.77 -27.84 13.90
C PHE A 209 14.49 -29.17 13.78
N ILE A 210 15.20 -29.37 12.65
CA ILE A 210 15.83 -30.65 12.27
C ILE A 210 16.98 -30.96 13.24
N LEU A 211 17.78 -29.94 13.53
CA LEU A 211 18.86 -29.97 14.51
C LEU A 211 19.17 -28.55 14.96
N THR A 212 20.05 -28.41 15.96
CA THR A 212 20.46 -27.08 16.45
C THR A 212 20.99 -26.20 15.31
N GLY A 213 20.28 -25.13 15.02
CA GLY A 213 20.59 -24.18 13.97
C GLY A 213 20.05 -24.50 12.60
N LEU A 214 19.46 -25.68 12.34
CA LEU A 214 18.84 -26.04 11.06
C LEU A 214 17.33 -26.23 11.21
N GLN A 215 16.57 -25.45 10.44
CA GLN A 215 15.10 -25.53 10.44
C GLN A 215 14.52 -25.49 9.03
N ALA A 216 13.40 -26.17 8.86
CA ALA A 216 12.57 -26.10 7.65
C ALA A 216 11.20 -25.52 8.02
N LYS A 217 10.69 -24.63 7.17
CA LYS A 217 9.37 -24.00 7.34
C LYS A 217 8.57 -24.12 6.04
N LEU A 218 7.36 -24.67 6.17
CA LEU A 218 6.36 -24.67 5.10
C LEU A 218 5.17 -23.83 5.51
N SER A 219 4.66 -22.99 4.60
CA SER A 219 3.45 -22.21 4.85
C SER A 219 2.56 -22.15 3.62
N TYR A 220 1.25 -22.09 3.91
CA TYR A 220 0.21 -21.77 2.95
C TYR A 220 -0.63 -20.60 3.46
N GLU A 221 -0.99 -19.68 2.58
CA GLU A 221 -1.87 -18.57 2.89
C GLU A 221 -2.79 -18.26 1.70
N LYS A 222 -4.09 -18.20 1.97
CA LYS A 222 -5.09 -17.52 1.15
C LYS A 222 -5.12 -16.06 1.58
N ALA A 223 -4.50 -15.18 0.81
CA ALA A 223 -4.36 -13.75 1.13
C ALA A 223 -5.20 -12.86 0.22
N TYR A 224 -5.57 -11.70 0.74
CA TYR A 224 -6.22 -10.63 -0.02
C TYR A 224 -5.41 -9.34 0.08
N ARG A 225 -5.25 -8.64 -1.05
CA ARG A 225 -4.70 -7.29 -1.11
C ARG A 225 -5.82 -6.32 -1.44
N LEU A 226 -6.17 -5.48 -0.48
CA LEU A 226 -7.14 -4.41 -0.71
C LEU A 226 -6.52 -3.33 -1.58
N PRO A 227 -7.30 -2.72 -2.50
CA PRO A 227 -6.82 -1.61 -3.32
C PRO A 227 -6.27 -0.46 -2.49
N THR A 228 -5.27 0.22 -3.02
CA THR A 228 -4.70 1.43 -2.42
C THR A 228 -5.56 2.66 -2.70
N ILE A 229 -5.26 3.76 -2.01
CA ILE A 229 -5.92 5.05 -2.24
C ILE A 229 -5.66 5.55 -3.67
N GLU A 230 -4.43 5.37 -4.14
CA GLU A 230 -3.99 5.76 -5.47
C GLU A 230 -4.68 4.95 -6.58
N GLU A 231 -4.77 3.63 -6.42
CA GLU A 231 -5.50 2.77 -7.36
C GLU A 231 -6.99 3.12 -7.46
N MET A 232 -7.59 3.61 -6.36
CA MET A 232 -9.02 3.94 -6.31
C MET A 232 -9.34 5.38 -6.73
N PHE A 233 -8.46 6.34 -6.41
CA PHE A 233 -8.73 7.76 -6.61
C PHE A 233 -7.76 8.46 -7.58
N GLY A 234 -6.65 7.80 -7.95
CA GLY A 234 -5.58 8.42 -8.73
C GLY A 234 -4.82 9.49 -7.97
N ASP A 235 -3.98 10.23 -8.68
CA ASP A 235 -3.18 11.33 -8.16
C ASP A 235 -3.75 12.72 -8.46
N GLU A 236 -4.87 12.79 -9.18
CA GLU A 236 -5.58 14.00 -9.63
C GLU A 236 -4.90 14.74 -10.81
N ASP A 237 -3.82 14.20 -11.35
CA ASP A 237 -3.06 14.81 -12.45
C ASP A 237 -2.96 13.85 -13.66
N LEU A 238 -2.12 12.83 -13.56
CA LEU A 238 -1.83 11.89 -14.66
C LEU A 238 -2.47 10.53 -14.47
N GLU A 239 -2.87 10.20 -13.24
CA GLU A 239 -3.47 8.91 -12.90
C GLU A 239 -4.95 9.07 -12.54
N MET A 240 -5.77 8.31 -13.23
CA MET A 240 -7.19 8.19 -12.93
C MET A 240 -7.43 6.96 -12.06
N GLY A 241 -8.04 7.16 -10.91
CA GLY A 241 -8.45 6.06 -10.06
C GLY A 241 -9.67 5.33 -10.61
N GLU A 242 -9.81 4.08 -10.18
CA GLU A 242 -10.96 3.24 -10.52
C GLU A 242 -11.61 2.66 -9.26
N LEU A 243 -12.77 3.18 -8.89
CA LEU A 243 -13.50 2.78 -7.68
C LEU A 243 -14.05 1.34 -7.73
N SER A 244 -14.18 0.77 -8.93
CA SER A 244 -14.71 -0.58 -9.11
C SER A 244 -13.66 -1.68 -8.96
N ILE A 245 -12.38 -1.35 -8.73
CA ILE A 245 -11.30 -2.31 -8.56
C ILE A 245 -11.59 -3.27 -7.41
N ARG A 246 -11.51 -4.55 -7.70
CA ARG A 246 -11.66 -5.63 -6.72
C ARG A 246 -10.34 -5.91 -6.01
N PRO A 247 -10.38 -6.37 -4.74
CA PRO A 247 -9.18 -6.87 -4.07
C PRO A 247 -8.56 -8.02 -4.86
N GLU A 248 -7.23 -8.00 -4.97
CA GLU A 248 -6.50 -9.18 -5.40
C GLU A 248 -6.67 -10.29 -4.37
N ASN A 249 -6.75 -11.51 -4.85
CA ASN A 249 -6.69 -12.67 -3.97
C ASN A 249 -5.64 -13.65 -4.47
N SER A 250 -4.87 -14.23 -3.57
CA SER A 250 -3.78 -15.11 -3.92
C SER A 250 -3.70 -16.34 -3.01
N ASP A 251 -3.33 -17.44 -3.62
CA ASP A 251 -2.90 -18.66 -2.94
C ASP A 251 -1.37 -18.65 -2.93
N ASN A 252 -0.78 -18.64 -1.74
CA ASN A 252 0.66 -18.51 -1.55
C ASN A 252 1.19 -19.75 -0.84
N ILE A 253 2.22 -20.39 -1.40
CA ILE A 253 2.96 -21.48 -0.78
C ILE A 253 4.42 -21.08 -0.69
N ASN A 254 5.01 -21.20 0.50
CA ASN A 254 6.42 -20.91 0.73
C ASN A 254 7.07 -22.07 1.47
N LEU A 255 8.24 -22.47 1.00
CA LEU A 255 9.11 -23.42 1.67
C LEU A 255 10.46 -22.77 1.90
N ASN A 256 10.91 -22.70 3.14
CA ASN A 256 12.21 -22.14 3.52
C ASN A 256 13.02 -23.15 4.32
N LEU A 257 14.31 -23.19 4.05
CA LEU A 257 15.31 -23.92 4.82
C LEU A 257 16.34 -22.92 5.31
N SER A 258 16.58 -22.84 6.62
CA SER A 258 17.57 -21.94 7.17
C SER A 258 18.53 -22.66 8.13
N TYR A 259 19.80 -22.29 8.04
CA TYR A 259 20.88 -22.78 8.87
C TYR A 259 21.60 -21.61 9.53
N ASN A 260 21.73 -21.66 10.85
CA ASN A 260 22.45 -20.67 11.65
C ASN A 260 23.30 -21.38 12.70
N LYS A 261 24.61 -21.24 12.59
CA LYS A 261 25.52 -21.90 13.52
C LYS A 261 26.76 -21.05 13.78
N THR A 262 27.19 -21.05 15.03
CA THR A 262 28.45 -20.46 15.50
C THR A 262 29.50 -21.53 15.74
N PHE A 263 30.67 -21.34 15.17
CA PHE A 263 31.85 -22.19 15.29
C PHE A 263 33.01 -21.36 15.86
N GLY A 264 33.19 -21.34 17.17
CA GLY A 264 34.16 -20.48 17.81
C GLY A 264 33.89 -19.00 17.56
N LYS A 265 34.75 -18.32 16.79
CA LYS A 265 34.58 -16.90 16.45
C LYS A 265 33.80 -16.67 15.13
N HIS A 266 33.37 -17.73 14.46
CA HIS A 266 32.71 -17.68 13.18
C HIS A 266 31.21 -17.97 13.34
N THR A 267 30.33 -17.14 12.77
CA THR A 267 28.90 -17.39 12.69
C THR A 267 28.49 -17.39 11.22
N LEU A 268 27.88 -18.48 10.80
CA LEU A 268 27.35 -18.64 9.45
C LEU A 268 25.82 -18.71 9.52
N TYR A 269 25.16 -17.87 8.72
CA TYR A 269 23.73 -17.94 8.44
C TYR A 269 23.53 -18.15 6.96
N VAL A 270 22.74 -19.15 6.60
CA VAL A 270 22.31 -19.43 5.22
C VAL A 270 20.81 -19.69 5.25
N GLU A 271 20.05 -19.03 4.37
CA GLU A 271 18.64 -19.28 4.17
C GLU A 271 18.35 -19.41 2.68
N GLY A 272 17.65 -20.47 2.30
CA GLY A 272 17.13 -20.67 0.96
C GLY A 272 15.64 -20.90 1.00
N GLY A 273 14.90 -20.29 0.07
CA GLY A 273 13.45 -20.44 0.01
C GLY A 273 12.93 -20.51 -1.42
N VAL A 274 11.81 -21.17 -1.59
CA VAL A 274 11.02 -21.19 -2.83
C VAL A 274 9.62 -20.66 -2.55
N VAL A 275 9.08 -19.91 -3.52
CA VAL A 275 7.80 -19.23 -3.45
C VAL A 275 6.97 -19.63 -4.66
N TYR A 276 5.74 -20.00 -4.40
CA TYR A 276 4.70 -20.15 -5.41
C TYR A 276 3.50 -19.29 -5.03
N ARG A 277 3.04 -18.45 -5.97
CA ARG A 277 1.86 -17.61 -5.81
C ARG A 277 0.99 -17.68 -7.04
N ASN A 278 -0.29 -17.92 -6.82
CA ASN A 278 -1.33 -17.87 -7.86
C ASN A 278 -2.31 -16.74 -7.49
N THR A 279 -2.25 -15.63 -8.22
CA THR A 279 -3.04 -14.43 -7.96
C THR A 279 -4.20 -14.36 -8.93
N LYS A 280 -5.39 -14.02 -8.43
CA LYS A 280 -6.59 -13.69 -9.20
C LYS A 280 -6.93 -12.22 -8.95
N ASP A 281 -7.64 -11.61 -9.91
CA ASP A 281 -7.98 -10.19 -9.88
C ASP A 281 -6.74 -9.30 -9.68
N TYR A 282 -5.61 -9.68 -10.28
CA TYR A 282 -4.35 -8.93 -10.20
C TYR A 282 -4.57 -7.48 -10.63
N ILE A 283 -4.20 -6.53 -9.80
CA ILE A 283 -4.35 -5.11 -10.10
C ILE A 283 -3.13 -4.63 -10.86
N GLN A 284 -3.37 -4.13 -12.06
CA GLN A 284 -2.32 -3.63 -12.94
C GLN A 284 -2.65 -2.22 -13.41
N ARG A 285 -1.60 -1.40 -13.52
CA ARG A 285 -1.67 -0.09 -14.18
C ARG A 285 -1.88 -0.30 -15.68
N ASN A 286 -2.79 0.43 -16.26
CA ASN A 286 -3.13 0.40 -17.67
C ASN A 286 -3.17 1.83 -18.22
N ILE A 287 -3.03 1.99 -19.53
CA ILE A 287 -3.21 3.26 -20.21
C ILE A 287 -4.58 3.23 -20.89
N THR A 288 -5.36 4.26 -20.66
CA THR A 288 -6.65 4.44 -21.31
C THR A 288 -6.66 5.71 -22.15
N ASP A 289 -7.31 5.64 -23.30
CA ASP A 289 -7.49 6.80 -24.16
C ASP A 289 -8.66 7.65 -23.65
N LEU A 290 -8.43 8.94 -23.57
CA LEU A 290 -9.42 9.94 -23.22
C LEU A 290 -9.89 10.67 -24.49
N SER A 291 -11.01 11.37 -24.39
CA SER A 291 -11.48 12.23 -25.48
C SER A 291 -10.44 13.32 -25.82
N GLY A 292 -10.34 13.67 -27.11
CA GLY A 292 -9.40 14.68 -27.59
C GLY A 292 -7.96 14.20 -27.75
N GLY A 293 -7.71 12.89 -27.87
CA GLY A 293 -6.37 12.32 -28.09
C GLY A 293 -5.45 12.33 -26.86
N LYS A 294 -6.01 12.57 -25.67
CA LYS A 294 -5.29 12.48 -24.41
C LYS A 294 -5.25 11.03 -23.90
N GLN A 295 -4.23 10.70 -23.15
CA GLN A 295 -4.08 9.42 -22.46
C GLN A 295 -3.93 9.64 -20.97
N ALA A 296 -4.50 8.74 -20.19
CA ALA A 296 -4.30 8.69 -18.74
C ALA A 296 -3.94 7.29 -18.29
N ALA A 297 -3.16 7.20 -17.25
CA ALA A 297 -2.96 5.95 -16.54
C ALA A 297 -4.19 5.63 -15.68
N THR A 298 -4.64 4.39 -15.67
CA THR A 298 -5.72 3.90 -14.82
C THR A 298 -5.33 2.54 -14.26
N TYR A 299 -6.19 1.95 -13.44
CA TYR A 299 -5.96 0.64 -12.84
C TYR A 299 -7.08 -0.33 -13.21
N ILE A 300 -6.72 -1.55 -13.50
CA ILE A 300 -7.65 -2.62 -13.86
C ILE A 300 -7.36 -3.89 -13.07
N ASN A 301 -8.38 -4.73 -12.88
CA ASN A 301 -8.17 -6.11 -12.48
C ASN A 301 -7.80 -6.94 -13.72
N TYR A 302 -6.50 -7.08 -13.97
CA TYR A 302 -5.99 -7.81 -15.14
C TYR A 302 -6.44 -9.27 -15.17
N GLY A 303 -6.56 -9.91 -14.00
CA GLY A 303 -7.06 -11.27 -13.89
C GLY A 303 -6.07 -12.22 -13.22
N LYS A 304 -5.59 -13.26 -13.92
CA LYS A 304 -4.80 -14.31 -13.29
C LYS A 304 -3.32 -14.21 -13.62
N VAL A 305 -2.48 -14.20 -12.56
CA VAL A 305 -1.02 -14.15 -12.65
C VAL A 305 -0.41 -15.22 -11.76
N GLU A 306 0.58 -15.94 -12.28
CA GLU A 306 1.36 -16.93 -11.54
C GLU A 306 2.76 -16.40 -11.28
N THR A 307 3.22 -16.49 -10.03
CA THR A 307 4.59 -16.14 -9.66
C THR A 307 5.29 -17.37 -9.08
N LYS A 308 6.47 -17.66 -9.60
CA LYS A 308 7.40 -18.66 -9.08
C LYS A 308 8.73 -17.98 -8.80
N GLY A 309 9.35 -18.32 -7.69
CA GLY A 309 10.62 -17.71 -7.37
C GLY A 309 11.40 -18.47 -6.32
N PHE A 310 12.65 -18.06 -6.20
CA PHE A 310 13.50 -18.51 -5.10
C PHE A 310 14.34 -17.35 -4.58
N ASN A 311 14.72 -17.46 -3.33
CA ASN A 311 15.60 -16.52 -2.65
C ASN A 311 16.72 -17.29 -1.93
N LEU A 312 17.89 -16.67 -1.87
CA LEU A 312 19.04 -17.14 -1.13
C LEU A 312 19.64 -15.98 -0.35
N SER A 313 19.84 -16.18 0.95
CA SER A 313 20.52 -15.22 1.84
C SER A 313 21.69 -15.89 2.52
N ILE A 314 22.84 -15.26 2.49
CA ILE A 314 24.05 -15.73 3.18
C ILE A 314 24.58 -14.58 4.01
N ARG A 315 24.95 -14.87 5.26
CA ARG A 315 25.66 -13.93 6.14
C ARG A 315 26.74 -14.68 6.91
N TYR A 316 27.92 -14.12 6.89
CA TYR A 316 29.05 -14.61 7.64
C TYR A 316 29.58 -13.52 8.55
N ASN A 317 29.76 -13.85 9.83
CA ASN A 317 30.37 -12.97 10.82
C ASN A 317 31.64 -13.64 11.38
N PHE A 318 32.71 -12.86 11.47
CA PHE A 318 33.95 -13.27 12.16
C PHE A 318 34.12 -12.39 13.37
N ALA A 319 34.05 -13.00 14.56
CA ALA A 319 34.05 -12.31 15.83
C ALA A 319 33.04 -11.15 15.82
N ASN A 320 33.39 -9.99 16.35
CA ASN A 320 32.52 -8.82 16.39
C ASN A 320 32.96 -7.69 15.45
N TRP A 321 33.88 -7.95 14.52
CA TRP A 321 34.52 -6.90 13.74
C TRP A 321 34.40 -7.05 12.21
N VAL A 322 34.05 -8.24 11.71
CA VAL A 322 33.78 -8.43 10.28
C VAL A 322 32.43 -9.09 10.09
N SER A 323 31.57 -8.50 9.25
CA SER A 323 30.31 -9.06 8.79
C SER A 323 30.20 -8.90 7.28
N VAL A 324 30.01 -10.01 6.58
CA VAL A 324 29.80 -10.03 5.11
C VAL A 324 28.51 -10.77 4.83
N GLY A 325 27.68 -10.23 3.94
CA GLY A 325 26.42 -10.85 3.56
C GLY A 325 26.01 -10.51 2.14
N GLY A 326 25.19 -11.38 1.57
CA GLY A 326 24.59 -11.21 0.25
C GLY A 326 23.22 -11.84 0.19
N ASN A 327 22.34 -11.23 -0.61
CA ASN A 327 21.02 -11.74 -0.90
C ASN A 327 20.83 -11.86 -2.40
N PHE A 328 20.21 -12.94 -2.83
CA PHE A 328 19.82 -13.15 -4.21
C PHE A 328 18.35 -13.54 -4.26
N THR A 329 17.58 -12.91 -5.13
CA THR A 329 16.17 -13.23 -5.35
C THR A 329 15.89 -13.24 -6.83
N GLN A 330 15.22 -14.29 -7.29
CA GLN A 330 14.73 -14.39 -8.66
C GLN A 330 13.25 -14.74 -8.65
N MET A 331 12.46 -13.96 -9.41
CA MET A 331 11.02 -14.17 -9.59
C MET A 331 10.72 -14.30 -11.08
N ASP A 332 9.84 -15.25 -11.41
CA ASP A 332 9.25 -15.44 -12.73
C ASP A 332 7.75 -15.20 -12.61
N VAL A 333 7.27 -14.10 -13.18
CA VAL A 333 5.87 -13.66 -13.12
C VAL A 333 5.25 -13.84 -14.49
N ARG A 334 4.20 -14.68 -14.59
CA ARG A 334 3.59 -15.04 -15.87
C ARG A 334 2.11 -14.77 -15.91
N ASP A 335 1.66 -14.32 -17.07
CA ASP A 335 0.26 -14.23 -17.40
C ASP A 335 -0.38 -15.64 -17.46
N ARG A 336 -1.52 -15.79 -16.80
CA ARG A 336 -2.33 -17.02 -16.81
C ARG A 336 -3.79 -16.78 -17.23
N MET A 337 -4.04 -15.64 -17.89
CA MET A 337 -5.33 -15.35 -18.51
C MET A 337 -5.43 -16.00 -19.88
N LYS A 338 -6.37 -16.92 -20.03
CA LYS A 338 -6.62 -17.59 -21.33
C LYS A 338 -7.36 -16.73 -22.32
N THR A 339 -8.16 -15.80 -21.82
CA THR A 339 -9.01 -14.92 -22.63
C THR A 339 -8.60 -13.47 -22.39
N SER A 340 -8.50 -12.68 -23.44
CA SER A 340 -8.21 -11.24 -23.34
C SER A 340 -9.34 -10.52 -22.61
N ILE A 341 -8.97 -9.54 -21.78
CA ILE A 341 -9.93 -8.72 -21.02
C ILE A 341 -10.76 -7.82 -21.96
N THR A 342 -10.13 -7.39 -23.05
CA THR A 342 -10.72 -6.37 -23.95
C THR A 342 -11.56 -6.94 -25.09
N SER A 343 -11.29 -8.17 -25.53
CA SER A 343 -11.86 -8.69 -26.78
C SER A 343 -12.61 -10.01 -26.66
N ASN A 344 -12.63 -10.65 -25.48
CA ASN A 344 -13.10 -12.04 -25.30
C ASN A 344 -12.44 -13.07 -26.22
N ALA A 345 -11.39 -12.68 -26.94
CA ALA A 345 -10.61 -13.57 -27.80
C ALA A 345 -9.53 -14.30 -26.99
N GLU A 346 -8.85 -15.24 -27.62
CA GLU A 346 -7.70 -15.90 -27.03
C GLU A 346 -6.62 -14.87 -26.67
N ASN A 347 -6.07 -14.98 -25.46
CA ASN A 347 -5.01 -14.08 -25.02
C ASN A 347 -3.65 -14.59 -25.53
N LEU A 348 -3.09 -13.85 -26.47
CA LEU A 348 -1.78 -14.17 -27.06
C LEU A 348 -0.62 -14.05 -26.06
N ALA A 349 -0.79 -13.32 -24.96
CA ALA A 349 0.19 -13.19 -23.89
C ALA A 349 0.14 -14.34 -22.86
N TYR A 350 -0.77 -15.34 -23.04
CA TYR A 350 -0.88 -16.44 -22.11
C TYR A 350 0.44 -17.21 -21.99
N GLY A 351 0.96 -17.29 -20.76
CA GLY A 351 2.25 -17.93 -20.46
C GLY A 351 3.47 -17.06 -20.61
N GLU A 352 3.34 -15.88 -21.20
CA GLU A 352 4.42 -14.90 -21.30
C GLU A 352 4.72 -14.24 -19.96
N ARG A 353 5.94 -13.68 -19.85
CA ARG A 353 6.33 -12.91 -18.68
C ARG A 353 5.56 -11.58 -18.62
N MET A 354 5.06 -11.26 -17.45
CA MET A 354 4.50 -9.96 -17.20
C MET A 354 5.62 -8.90 -17.24
N PRO A 355 5.39 -7.73 -17.87
CA PRO A 355 6.34 -6.63 -17.79
C PRO A 355 6.49 -6.17 -16.32
N ASN A 356 7.73 -5.84 -15.94
CA ASN A 356 8.07 -5.32 -14.62
C ASN A 356 7.65 -3.86 -14.48
#